data_0db811f4bcb2de5ccd6c3350a9db5b9c
#
_entry.id   0db811f4bcb2de5ccd6c3350a9db5b9c
#
_cell.length_a   1.000
_cell.length_b   1.000
_cell.length_c   1.000
_cell.angle_alpha   90.00
_cell.angle_beta   90.00
_cell.angle_gamma   90.00
#
_symmetry.space_group_name_H-M   'P 1'
#
loop_
_entity.id
_entity.type
_entity.pdbx_description
1 polymer ?
#
loop_
_entity_poly.entity_id
_entity_poly.type
_entity_poly.pdbx_seq_one_letter_code
_entity_poly.pdbx_strand_id
1 'polypeptide(L)'
;MKVGVSLGISHREPISHTVEVVKSAEALGFDSAWIADVQLSMKDCYVALALCAANTNTIKLGTGVTNPVTRHFTTIANGFTALNEVSNGRAIIGLGSGWTGVYSIGLKPATINYLETSINNINTLCDGGEVVGEDGKPYHLVTASGKVPIFVAANQPRILAMCGRVADGVILMGGANEEFTQWQMDHVRRGAEEVGRDFNEIELHLWAAIGMSDDREQARDDVSHWVASQAETFNKWKNLPEFLHPFKEDFDRAGGSYDRHEHMSSHATHKKVVSDEFTDYVAIVGSADECLDRIQRLEKLGLHGVTLAFRAGSGGRQARMEALHEGIIRHVKQV
;
A
#
# COMPACT_ATOMS: atom_id res chain seq x y z
N MET A 1 5.00 6.20 -15.70
CA MET A 1 4.40 5.88 -14.39
C MET A 1 5.46 5.56 -13.34
N LYS A 2 5.27 5.94 -12.06
CA LYS A 2 6.16 5.56 -10.95
C LYS A 2 5.95 4.07 -10.58
N VAL A 3 7.02 3.36 -10.24
CA VAL A 3 6.94 1.95 -9.81
C VAL A 3 7.50 1.80 -8.40
N GLY A 4 6.67 1.35 -7.47
CA GLY A 4 7.07 1.08 -6.10
C GLY A 4 7.15 -0.41 -5.79
N VAL A 5 7.80 -0.76 -4.68
CA VAL A 5 7.85 -2.11 -4.14
C VAL A 5 7.26 -2.17 -2.74
N SER A 6 6.43 -3.20 -2.49
CA SER A 6 5.89 -3.51 -1.15
C SER A 6 6.74 -4.55 -0.45
N LEU A 7 7.15 -4.26 0.78
CA LEU A 7 8.08 -5.10 1.55
C LEU A 7 7.53 -5.40 2.95
N GLY A 8 7.51 -6.69 3.32
CA GLY A 8 7.39 -7.14 4.70
C GLY A 8 8.76 -7.38 5.31
N ILE A 9 8.91 -7.10 6.61
CA ILE A 9 10.14 -7.34 7.35
C ILE A 9 10.03 -8.69 8.06
N SER A 10 10.64 -9.72 7.49
CA SER A 10 10.62 -11.06 8.09
C SER A 10 11.22 -11.07 9.50
N HIS A 11 10.55 -11.76 10.43
CA HIS A 11 11.10 -12.01 11.77
C HIS A 11 12.32 -12.95 11.73
N ARG A 12 12.47 -13.73 10.65
CA ARG A 12 13.53 -14.74 10.48
C ARG A 12 14.83 -14.15 9.92
N GLU A 13 14.78 -12.95 9.34
CA GLU A 13 15.93 -12.29 8.70
C GLU A 13 16.42 -11.10 9.54
N PRO A 14 17.70 -10.75 9.53
CA PRO A 14 18.18 -9.54 10.18
C PRO A 14 17.55 -8.31 9.49
N ILE A 15 17.36 -7.23 10.25
CA ILE A 15 16.78 -6.00 9.71
C ILE A 15 17.65 -5.37 8.61
N SER A 16 18.96 -5.63 8.65
CA SER A 16 19.92 -5.24 7.61
C SER A 16 19.60 -5.84 6.24
N HIS A 17 18.95 -7.02 6.20
CA HIS A 17 18.51 -7.59 4.93
C HIS A 17 17.47 -6.71 4.24
N THR A 18 16.56 -6.08 4.98
CA THR A 18 15.62 -5.10 4.42
C THR A 18 16.34 -3.91 3.80
N VAL A 19 17.42 -3.44 4.44
CA VAL A 19 18.25 -2.35 3.89
C VAL A 19 18.88 -2.77 2.56
N GLU A 20 19.46 -3.96 2.46
CA GLU A 20 20.05 -4.44 1.20
C GLU A 20 19.00 -4.60 0.09
N VAL A 21 17.81 -5.07 0.42
CA VAL A 21 16.69 -5.16 -0.54
C VAL A 21 16.28 -3.77 -1.04
N VAL A 22 16.17 -2.77 -0.17
CA VAL A 22 15.79 -1.41 -0.58
C VAL A 22 16.89 -0.72 -1.38
N LYS A 23 18.18 -0.94 -1.05
CA LYS A 23 19.32 -0.48 -1.88
C LYS A 23 19.28 -1.10 -3.27
N SER A 24 18.97 -2.39 -3.35
CA SER A 24 18.81 -3.07 -4.63
C SER A 24 17.64 -2.54 -5.44
N ALA A 25 16.50 -2.29 -4.77
CA ALA A 25 15.33 -1.67 -5.41
C ALA A 25 15.68 -0.28 -5.99
N GLU A 26 16.41 0.55 -5.23
CA GLU A 26 16.91 1.84 -5.73
C GLU A 26 17.79 1.69 -6.96
N ALA A 27 18.77 0.77 -6.91
CA ALA A 27 19.68 0.51 -8.04
C ALA A 27 18.95 -0.02 -9.29
N LEU A 28 17.89 -0.78 -9.10
CA LEU A 28 17.01 -1.29 -10.17
C LEU A 28 15.94 -0.27 -10.61
N GLY A 29 15.98 0.96 -10.09
CA GLY A 29 15.14 2.04 -10.55
C GLY A 29 13.70 2.04 -10.00
N PHE A 30 13.40 1.35 -8.91
CA PHE A 30 12.14 1.55 -8.21
C PHE A 30 12.06 2.97 -7.63
N ASP A 31 10.88 3.59 -7.70
CA ASP A 31 10.66 4.96 -7.23
C ASP A 31 10.37 5.04 -5.74
N SER A 32 9.80 3.98 -5.17
CA SER A 32 9.43 3.93 -3.75
C SER A 32 9.50 2.52 -3.16
N ALA A 33 9.83 2.46 -1.87
CA ALA A 33 9.77 1.25 -1.06
C ALA A 33 8.80 1.48 0.11
N TRP A 34 7.82 0.59 0.25
CA TRP A 34 6.77 0.65 1.25
C TRP A 34 6.93 -0.49 2.24
N ILE A 35 7.20 -0.16 3.50
CA ILE A 35 7.50 -1.15 4.55
C ILE A 35 6.28 -1.35 5.44
N ALA A 36 5.82 -2.60 5.55
CA ALA A 36 4.63 -2.95 6.32
C ALA A 36 4.82 -2.73 7.83
N ASP A 37 3.78 -2.22 8.51
CA ASP A 37 3.73 -1.98 9.96
C ASP A 37 2.75 -2.94 10.63
N VAL A 38 3.25 -4.12 11.05
CA VAL A 38 2.49 -5.18 11.72
C VAL A 38 3.29 -5.67 12.94
N GLN A 39 3.10 -5.01 14.07
CA GLN A 39 3.96 -5.08 15.26
C GLN A 39 4.17 -6.47 15.88
N LEU A 40 3.23 -7.42 15.74
CA LEU A 40 3.38 -8.78 16.29
C LEU A 40 3.92 -9.80 15.27
N SER A 41 3.95 -9.46 13.99
CA SER A 41 4.33 -10.39 12.92
C SER A 41 5.60 -9.98 12.21
N MET A 42 5.98 -8.71 12.29
CA MET A 42 7.14 -8.14 11.61
C MET A 42 7.99 -7.31 12.57
N LYS A 43 9.23 -7.06 12.18
CA LYS A 43 10.09 -6.12 12.91
C LYS A 43 9.59 -4.69 12.73
N ASP A 44 9.99 -3.79 13.62
CA ASP A 44 9.54 -2.39 13.60
C ASP A 44 9.91 -1.70 12.29
N CYS A 45 8.91 -1.13 11.61
CA CYS A 45 9.07 -0.52 10.31
C CYS A 45 9.77 0.84 10.38
N TYR A 46 9.65 1.60 11.46
CA TYR A 46 10.31 2.91 11.62
C TYR A 46 11.82 2.75 11.76
N VAL A 47 12.26 1.74 12.52
CA VAL A 47 13.70 1.39 12.61
C VAL A 47 14.23 0.97 11.24
N ALA A 48 13.48 0.14 10.49
CA ALA A 48 13.89 -0.27 9.15
C ALA A 48 13.93 0.90 8.18
N LEU A 49 12.91 1.78 8.18
CA LEU A 49 12.86 2.95 7.32
C LEU A 49 14.03 3.92 7.60
N ALA A 50 14.36 4.16 8.88
CA ALA A 50 15.50 5.00 9.24
C ALA A 50 16.83 4.43 8.73
N LEU A 51 17.04 3.11 8.86
CA LEU A 51 18.22 2.45 8.31
C LEU A 51 18.24 2.51 6.77
N CYS A 52 17.12 2.30 6.11
CA CYS A 52 17.02 2.45 4.65
C CYS A 52 17.32 3.89 4.22
N ALA A 53 16.77 4.89 4.92
CA ALA A 53 16.98 6.30 4.63
C ALA A 53 18.44 6.71 4.67
N ALA A 54 19.19 6.20 5.68
CA ALA A 54 20.60 6.46 5.83
C ALA A 54 21.50 5.73 4.80
N ASN A 55 20.97 4.73 4.08
CA ASN A 55 21.72 3.88 3.14
C ASN A 55 21.26 3.98 1.68
N THR A 56 20.34 4.90 1.37
CA THR A 56 19.80 5.16 0.02
C THR A 56 19.78 6.68 -0.26
N ASN A 57 19.63 7.08 -1.53
CA ASN A 57 19.78 8.47 -1.93
C ASN A 57 18.58 9.05 -2.68
N THR A 58 17.81 8.23 -3.41
CA THR A 58 16.76 8.69 -4.33
C THR A 58 15.40 8.07 -4.10
N ILE A 59 15.36 6.77 -3.70
CA ILE A 59 14.12 6.04 -3.51
C ILE A 59 13.27 6.67 -2.39
N LYS A 60 11.99 6.88 -2.65
CA LYS A 60 11.02 7.32 -1.64
C LYS A 60 10.76 6.19 -0.63
N LEU A 61 10.59 6.54 0.63
CA LEU A 61 10.47 5.59 1.74
C LEU A 61 9.19 5.83 2.51
N GLY A 62 8.33 4.82 2.58
CA GLY A 62 7.04 4.93 3.23
C GLY A 62 6.63 3.72 4.05
N THR A 63 5.73 3.94 5.01
CA THR A 63 5.01 2.83 5.67
C THR A 63 3.98 2.23 4.73
N GLY A 64 3.84 0.92 4.69
CA GLY A 64 2.95 0.22 3.78
C GLY A 64 1.90 -0.68 4.47
N VAL A 65 0.98 -0.16 5.30
CA VAL A 65 0.78 1.20 5.81
C VAL A 65 0.71 1.18 7.33
N THR A 66 1.05 2.29 7.99
CA THR A 66 0.79 2.47 9.43
C THR A 66 -0.66 2.90 9.70
N ASN A 67 -1.04 3.05 10.96
CA ASN A 67 -2.40 3.43 11.34
C ASN A 67 -2.42 4.24 12.66
N PRO A 68 -3.42 5.10 12.89
CA PRO A 68 -3.47 5.95 14.08
C PRO A 68 -3.98 5.23 15.34
N VAL A 69 -4.33 3.92 15.25
CA VAL A 69 -4.81 3.12 16.40
C VAL A 69 -3.65 2.53 17.17
N THR A 70 -2.67 1.94 16.49
CA THR A 70 -1.49 1.34 17.13
C THR A 70 -0.36 2.34 17.32
N ARG A 71 -0.34 3.42 16.52
CA ARG A 71 0.59 4.53 16.67
C ARG A 71 -0.20 5.84 16.70
N HIS A 72 -0.24 6.51 17.85
CA HIS A 72 -0.93 7.79 17.96
C HIS A 72 -0.41 8.79 16.91
N PHE A 73 -1.28 9.65 16.37
CA PHE A 73 -0.92 10.59 15.30
C PHE A 73 0.27 11.51 15.64
N THR A 74 0.46 11.87 16.92
CA THR A 74 1.64 12.63 17.37
C THR A 74 2.94 11.85 17.21
N THR A 75 2.91 10.53 17.48
CA THR A 75 4.06 9.64 17.29
C THR A 75 4.37 9.44 15.81
N ILE A 76 3.33 9.39 14.96
CA ILE A 76 3.49 9.34 13.51
C ILE A 76 4.15 10.64 13.01
N ALA A 77 3.62 11.80 13.38
CA ALA A 77 4.18 13.09 12.99
C ALA A 77 5.65 13.23 13.42
N ASN A 78 5.96 12.96 14.70
CA ASN A 78 7.33 13.04 15.21
C ASN A 78 8.30 12.07 14.51
N GLY A 79 7.89 10.81 14.31
CA GLY A 79 8.74 9.82 13.64
C GLY A 79 9.00 10.16 12.17
N PHE A 80 8.00 10.72 11.48
CA PHE A 80 8.15 11.05 10.07
C PHE A 80 8.86 12.39 9.82
N THR A 81 8.78 13.38 10.71
CA THR A 81 9.65 14.55 10.61
C THR A 81 11.11 14.16 10.75
N ALA A 82 11.46 13.29 11.71
CA ALA A 82 12.81 12.77 11.85
C ALA A 82 13.24 11.91 10.64
N LEU A 83 12.36 11.04 10.14
CA LEU A 83 12.64 10.24 8.94
C LEU A 83 12.84 11.12 7.70
N ASN A 84 12.04 12.18 7.57
CA ASN A 84 12.13 13.13 6.45
C ASN A 84 13.48 13.89 6.46
N GLU A 85 13.98 14.24 7.65
CA GLU A 85 15.32 14.81 7.83
C GLU A 85 16.41 13.83 7.39
N VAL A 86 16.42 12.60 7.96
CA VAL A 86 17.43 11.57 7.65
C VAL A 86 17.41 11.20 6.16
N SER A 87 16.23 11.19 5.55
CA SER A 87 16.07 10.84 4.13
C SER A 87 16.26 12.01 3.16
N ASN A 88 16.52 13.24 3.63
CA ASN A 88 16.57 14.44 2.79
C ASN A 88 15.28 14.65 1.96
N GLY A 89 14.12 14.59 2.60
CA GLY A 89 12.82 14.87 1.96
C GLY A 89 12.23 13.73 1.15
N ARG A 90 12.65 12.48 1.39
CA ARG A 90 12.15 11.28 0.68
C ARG A 90 11.09 10.49 1.43
N ALA A 91 10.72 10.90 2.65
CA ALA A 91 9.72 10.21 3.45
C ALA A 91 8.30 10.41 2.91
N ILE A 92 7.48 9.36 3.01
CA ILE A 92 6.03 9.39 2.71
C ILE A 92 5.30 8.67 3.84
N ILE A 93 4.29 9.29 4.43
CA ILE A 93 3.44 8.63 5.41
C ILE A 93 2.40 7.79 4.68
N GLY A 94 2.58 6.48 4.61
CA GLY A 94 1.52 5.58 4.19
C GLY A 94 0.60 5.26 5.37
N LEU A 95 -0.66 5.68 5.29
CA LEU A 95 -1.62 5.60 6.40
C LEU A 95 -2.87 4.83 6.01
N GLY A 96 -3.48 4.14 6.94
CA GLY A 96 -4.76 3.45 6.75
C GLY A 96 -5.55 3.35 8.05
N SER A 97 -6.76 2.81 7.98
CA SER A 97 -7.60 2.61 9.17
C SER A 97 -7.03 1.55 10.14
N GLY A 98 -6.11 0.72 9.67
CA GLY A 98 -5.58 -0.44 10.39
C GLY A 98 -6.38 -1.71 10.11
N TRP A 99 -5.66 -2.80 9.83
CA TRP A 99 -6.24 -4.12 9.56
C TRP A 99 -5.53 -5.18 10.39
N THR A 100 -4.58 -5.91 9.85
CA THR A 100 -3.88 -7.00 10.53
C THR A 100 -3.25 -6.56 11.85
N GLY A 101 -2.48 -5.45 11.88
CA GLY A 101 -1.82 -4.96 13.08
C GLY A 101 -2.77 -4.54 14.20
N VAL A 102 -3.98 -4.11 13.87
CA VAL A 102 -5.01 -3.70 14.82
C VAL A 102 -5.81 -4.91 15.33
N TYR A 103 -6.27 -5.77 14.42
CA TYR A 103 -7.03 -6.96 14.80
C TYR A 103 -6.22 -7.99 15.59
N SER A 104 -4.91 -8.11 15.31
CA SER A 104 -4.03 -9.05 16.02
C SER A 104 -3.88 -8.76 17.51
N ILE A 105 -4.21 -7.55 17.94
CA ILE A 105 -4.21 -7.14 19.36
C ILE A 105 -5.62 -6.89 19.91
N GLY A 106 -6.65 -7.37 19.23
CA GLY A 106 -8.04 -7.30 19.67
C GLY A 106 -8.69 -5.90 19.57
N LEU A 107 -8.07 -4.96 18.89
CA LEU A 107 -8.63 -3.61 18.68
C LEU A 107 -9.47 -3.54 17.40
N LYS A 108 -10.22 -2.45 17.24
CA LYS A 108 -10.98 -2.13 16.04
C LYS A 108 -10.23 -1.10 15.19
N PRO A 109 -10.32 -1.17 13.85
CA PRO A 109 -9.78 -0.16 12.96
C PRO A 109 -10.31 1.25 13.29
N ALA A 110 -9.53 2.25 12.92
CA ALA A 110 -9.94 3.65 13.01
C ALA A 110 -11.25 3.87 12.24
N THR A 111 -12.15 4.64 12.83
CA THR A 111 -13.31 5.17 12.09
C THR A 111 -12.82 6.16 11.03
N ILE A 112 -13.63 6.40 9.99
CA ILE A 112 -13.28 7.37 8.93
C ILE A 112 -13.01 8.76 9.54
N ASN A 113 -13.87 9.21 10.46
CA ASN A 113 -13.70 10.51 11.12
C ASN A 113 -12.40 10.58 11.93
N TYR A 114 -12.05 9.52 12.69
CA TYR A 114 -10.81 9.50 13.45
C TYR A 114 -9.58 9.47 12.55
N LEU A 115 -9.65 8.75 11.42
CA LEU A 115 -8.57 8.74 10.43
C LEU A 115 -8.41 10.12 9.78
N GLU A 116 -9.51 10.76 9.35
CA GLU A 116 -9.52 12.10 8.76
C GLU A 116 -8.97 13.15 9.72
N THR A 117 -9.42 13.13 10.99
CA THR A 117 -8.87 14.01 12.04
C THR A 117 -7.37 13.76 12.27
N SER A 118 -6.96 12.47 12.29
CA SER A 118 -5.54 12.12 12.46
C SER A 118 -4.67 12.63 11.32
N ILE A 119 -5.14 12.57 10.07
CA ILE A 119 -4.44 13.11 8.89
C ILE A 119 -4.26 14.63 9.03
N ASN A 120 -5.34 15.35 9.36
CA ASN A 120 -5.30 16.79 9.54
C ASN A 120 -4.34 17.20 10.68
N ASN A 121 -4.39 16.48 11.80
CA ASN A 121 -3.51 16.73 12.93
C ASN A 121 -2.03 16.44 12.61
N ILE A 122 -1.74 15.36 11.85
CA ILE A 122 -0.38 15.06 11.40
C ILE A 122 0.14 16.21 10.51
N ASN A 123 -0.65 16.64 9.52
CA ASN A 123 -0.27 17.75 8.65
C ASN A 123 0.01 19.02 9.46
N THR A 124 -0.92 19.40 10.36
CA THR A 124 -0.77 20.58 11.22
C THR A 124 0.52 20.50 12.05
N LEU A 125 0.80 19.36 12.69
CA LEU A 125 1.99 19.19 13.52
C LEU A 125 3.29 19.21 12.70
N CYS A 126 3.31 18.55 11.54
CA CYS A 126 4.48 18.55 10.66
C CYS A 126 4.82 19.94 10.14
N ASP A 127 3.80 20.77 9.86
CA ASP A 127 3.96 22.16 9.42
C ASP A 127 4.23 23.15 10.57
N GLY A 128 4.34 22.66 11.82
CA GLY A 128 4.63 23.50 13.00
C GLY A 128 3.43 24.24 13.57
N GLY A 129 2.22 23.90 13.16
CA GLY A 129 0.98 24.40 13.71
C GLY A 129 0.61 23.78 15.05
N GLU A 130 -0.47 24.27 15.66
CA GLU A 130 -0.99 23.81 16.96
C GLU A 130 -2.21 22.93 16.79
N VAL A 131 -2.26 21.86 17.58
CA VAL A 131 -3.41 20.95 17.72
C VAL A 131 -3.92 21.03 19.16
N VAL A 132 -5.23 21.04 19.35
CA VAL A 132 -5.85 21.09 20.68
C VAL A 132 -5.99 19.68 21.24
N GLY A 133 -5.46 19.43 22.43
CA GLY A 133 -5.57 18.16 23.15
C GLY A 133 -6.93 17.95 23.80
N GLU A 134 -7.15 16.76 24.35
CA GLU A 134 -8.39 16.41 25.07
C GLU A 134 -8.58 17.27 26.34
N ASP A 135 -7.50 17.80 26.89
CA ASP A 135 -7.52 18.74 28.01
C ASP A 135 -7.85 20.18 27.61
N GLY A 136 -8.11 20.44 26.33
CA GLY A 136 -8.43 21.74 25.76
C GLY A 136 -7.22 22.65 25.55
N LYS A 137 -5.98 22.17 25.79
CA LYS A 137 -4.76 22.98 25.61
C LYS A 137 -4.13 22.74 24.25
N PRO A 138 -3.53 23.78 23.64
CA PRO A 138 -2.77 23.63 22.41
C PRO A 138 -1.42 22.95 22.69
N TYR A 139 -0.99 22.13 21.76
CA TYR A 139 0.37 21.59 21.70
C TYR A 139 0.86 21.56 20.24
N HIS A 140 2.16 21.65 20.07
CA HIS A 140 2.82 21.67 18.77
C HIS A 140 4.01 20.72 18.76
N LEU A 141 4.50 20.39 17.58
CA LEU A 141 5.69 19.56 17.40
C LEU A 141 6.93 20.46 17.31
N VAL A 142 7.77 20.45 18.36
CA VAL A 142 9.01 21.26 18.41
C VAL A 142 9.98 20.93 17.28
N THR A 143 9.95 19.66 16.80
CA THR A 143 10.79 19.15 15.71
C THR A 143 10.13 19.24 14.34
N ALA A 144 9.09 20.07 14.18
CA ALA A 144 8.45 20.27 12.89
C ALA A 144 9.46 20.71 11.82
N SER A 145 9.41 20.05 10.66
CA SER A 145 10.37 20.28 9.56
C SER A 145 9.70 20.54 8.22
N GLY A 146 8.40 20.85 8.25
CA GLY A 146 7.57 21.03 7.07
C GLY A 146 6.77 19.78 6.69
N LYS A 147 5.93 19.92 5.70
CA LYS A 147 4.98 18.89 5.26
C LYS A 147 5.67 17.60 4.82
N VAL A 148 5.17 16.47 5.32
CA VAL A 148 5.50 15.13 4.83
C VAL A 148 4.27 14.58 4.11
N PRO A 149 4.36 14.17 2.83
CA PRO A 149 3.19 13.70 2.08
C PRO A 149 2.50 12.50 2.75
N ILE A 150 1.16 12.56 2.84
CA ILE A 150 0.34 11.48 3.41
C ILE A 150 -0.42 10.76 2.28
N PHE A 151 -0.11 9.47 2.10
CA PHE A 151 -0.80 8.58 1.17
C PHE A 151 -1.69 7.63 1.96
N VAL A 152 -2.99 7.61 1.64
CA VAL A 152 -3.97 6.82 2.39
C VAL A 152 -4.40 5.59 1.62
N ALA A 153 -4.27 4.41 2.24
CA ALA A 153 -4.76 3.16 1.67
C ALA A 153 -6.28 3.04 1.83
N ALA A 154 -6.98 2.89 0.71
CA ALA A 154 -8.43 2.87 0.65
C ALA A 154 -8.97 1.94 -0.44
N ASN A 155 -10.17 1.38 -0.23
CA ASN A 155 -10.84 0.53 -1.20
C ASN A 155 -12.38 0.63 -1.20
N GLN A 156 -12.99 1.35 -0.26
CA GLN A 156 -14.44 1.51 -0.17
C GLN A 156 -14.86 2.97 -0.41
N PRO A 157 -16.10 3.21 -0.92
CA PRO A 157 -16.56 4.53 -1.35
C PRO A 157 -16.34 5.65 -0.34
N ARG A 158 -16.72 5.42 0.92
CA ARG A 158 -16.66 6.47 1.95
C ARG A 158 -15.23 6.85 2.35
N ILE A 159 -14.32 5.87 2.42
CA ILE A 159 -12.92 6.15 2.73
C ILE A 159 -12.20 6.74 1.52
N LEU A 160 -12.53 6.32 0.29
CA LEU A 160 -12.02 6.91 -0.95
C LEU A 160 -12.42 8.39 -1.07
N ALA A 161 -13.69 8.72 -0.78
CA ALA A 161 -14.14 10.12 -0.76
C ALA A 161 -13.41 10.94 0.33
N MET A 162 -13.21 10.37 1.53
CA MET A 162 -12.41 11.01 2.57
C MET A 162 -10.97 11.29 2.08
N CYS A 163 -10.34 10.33 1.39
CA CYS A 163 -9.01 10.55 0.80
C CYS A 163 -9.00 11.74 -0.17
N GLY A 164 -10.02 11.87 -1.01
CA GLY A 164 -10.18 13.01 -1.92
C GLY A 164 -10.18 14.36 -1.19
N ARG A 165 -10.79 14.41 0.00
CA ARG A 165 -10.83 15.65 0.80
C ARG A 165 -9.49 16.04 1.42
N VAL A 166 -8.69 15.09 1.92
CA VAL A 166 -7.59 15.41 2.84
C VAL A 166 -6.23 14.79 2.53
N ALA A 167 -6.15 13.76 1.67
CA ALA A 167 -4.88 13.07 1.41
C ALA A 167 -4.06 13.74 0.30
N ASP A 168 -2.73 13.66 0.38
CA ASP A 168 -1.85 14.08 -0.72
C ASP A 168 -1.78 13.01 -1.81
N GLY A 169 -1.94 11.75 -1.43
CA GLY A 169 -2.06 10.65 -2.35
C GLY A 169 -2.97 9.55 -1.84
N VAL A 170 -3.42 8.70 -2.75
CA VAL A 170 -4.28 7.55 -2.43
C VAL A 170 -3.64 6.27 -2.92
N ILE A 171 -3.52 5.31 -2.02
CA ILE A 171 -3.14 3.95 -2.35
C ILE A 171 -4.44 3.17 -2.60
N LEU A 172 -4.76 2.99 -3.88
CA LEU A 172 -5.94 2.24 -4.31
C LEU A 172 -5.68 0.74 -4.07
N MET A 173 -6.52 0.14 -3.22
CA MET A 173 -6.42 -1.25 -2.81
C MET A 173 -7.58 -2.06 -3.37
N GLY A 174 -7.33 -3.30 -3.77
CA GLY A 174 -8.42 -4.22 -4.10
C GLY A 174 -8.32 -4.90 -5.46
N GLY A 175 -7.54 -4.39 -6.38
CA GLY A 175 -7.34 -5.09 -7.64
C GLY A 175 -6.78 -4.24 -8.76
N ALA A 176 -6.14 -4.90 -9.73
CA ALA A 176 -5.48 -4.30 -10.88
C ALA A 176 -6.36 -4.36 -12.14
N ASN A 177 -7.67 -4.16 -11.99
CA ASN A 177 -8.62 -4.12 -13.09
C ASN A 177 -9.00 -2.68 -13.42
N GLU A 178 -9.13 -2.35 -14.70
CA GLU A 178 -9.41 -0.99 -15.17
C GLU A 178 -10.76 -0.45 -14.66
N GLU A 179 -11.81 -1.27 -14.70
CA GLU A 179 -13.15 -0.88 -14.24
C GLU A 179 -13.16 -0.60 -12.73
N PHE A 180 -12.54 -1.48 -11.95
CA PHE A 180 -12.45 -1.29 -10.50
C PHE A 180 -11.58 -0.07 -10.15
N THR A 181 -10.45 0.10 -10.82
CA THR A 181 -9.57 1.25 -10.62
C THR A 181 -10.30 2.56 -10.94
N GLN A 182 -11.00 2.62 -12.08
CA GLN A 182 -11.79 3.80 -12.46
C GLN A 182 -12.87 4.11 -11.43
N TRP A 183 -13.61 3.10 -10.99
CA TRP A 183 -14.62 3.25 -9.94
C TRP A 183 -14.05 3.83 -8.64
N GLN A 184 -12.86 3.37 -8.22
CA GLN A 184 -12.18 3.92 -7.04
C GLN A 184 -11.77 5.39 -7.26
N MET A 185 -11.19 5.71 -8.42
CA MET A 185 -10.78 7.08 -8.78
C MET A 185 -11.98 8.04 -8.79
N ASP A 186 -13.14 7.61 -9.26
CA ASP A 186 -14.37 8.41 -9.28
C ASP A 186 -14.87 8.75 -7.86
N HIS A 187 -14.68 7.85 -6.89
CA HIS A 187 -14.98 8.13 -5.49
C HIS A 187 -13.98 9.12 -4.86
N VAL A 188 -12.69 9.04 -5.19
CA VAL A 188 -11.70 10.03 -4.76
C VAL A 188 -12.02 11.40 -5.35
N ARG A 189 -12.30 11.47 -6.65
CA ARG A 189 -12.70 12.70 -7.36
C ARG A 189 -13.89 13.36 -6.70
N ARG A 190 -14.94 12.60 -6.41
CA ARG A 190 -16.13 13.09 -5.72
C ARG A 190 -15.80 13.74 -4.38
N GLY A 191 -14.93 13.08 -3.59
CA GLY A 191 -14.50 13.64 -2.30
C GLY A 191 -13.69 14.94 -2.44
N ALA A 192 -12.86 15.07 -3.47
CA ALA A 192 -12.13 16.32 -3.76
C ALA A 192 -13.12 17.44 -4.14
N GLU A 193 -14.08 17.15 -5.01
CA GLU A 193 -15.14 18.09 -5.44
C GLU A 193 -15.99 18.59 -4.28
N GLU A 194 -16.30 17.74 -3.28
CA GLU A 194 -17.06 18.12 -2.07
C GLU A 194 -16.45 19.30 -1.32
N VAL A 195 -15.12 19.47 -1.39
CA VAL A 195 -14.39 20.54 -0.68
C VAL A 195 -13.73 21.53 -1.64
N GLY A 196 -14.03 21.49 -2.93
CA GLY A 196 -13.48 22.39 -3.94
C GLY A 196 -12.00 22.20 -4.23
N ARG A 197 -11.48 21.01 -3.99
CA ARG A 197 -10.07 20.65 -4.23
C ARG A 197 -9.89 20.13 -5.66
N ASP A 198 -8.78 20.51 -6.32
CA ASP A 198 -8.44 19.93 -7.64
C ASP A 198 -8.02 18.46 -7.47
N PHE A 199 -8.74 17.57 -8.14
CA PHE A 199 -8.42 16.15 -8.17
C PHE A 199 -7.03 15.85 -8.75
N ASN A 200 -6.52 16.68 -9.66
CA ASN A 200 -5.20 16.50 -10.26
C ASN A 200 -4.04 16.77 -9.29
N GLU A 201 -4.30 17.38 -8.13
CA GLU A 201 -3.30 17.54 -7.07
C GLU A 201 -3.12 16.28 -6.21
N ILE A 202 -3.96 15.25 -6.42
CA ILE A 202 -3.94 14.01 -5.63
C ILE A 202 -3.16 12.93 -6.40
N GLU A 203 -2.06 12.45 -5.84
CA GLU A 203 -1.33 11.34 -6.45
C GLU A 203 -2.09 10.02 -6.25
N LEU A 204 -2.38 9.31 -7.34
CA LEU A 204 -3.09 8.02 -7.33
C LEU A 204 -2.11 6.88 -7.60
N HIS A 205 -1.92 6.02 -6.62
CA HIS A 205 -1.08 4.83 -6.72
C HIS A 205 -1.91 3.57 -6.55
N LEU A 206 -1.81 2.64 -7.49
CA LEU A 206 -2.40 1.33 -7.35
C LEU A 206 -1.44 0.41 -6.59
N TRP A 207 -1.95 -0.33 -5.60
CA TRP A 207 -1.19 -1.42 -4.96
C TRP A 207 -1.69 -2.75 -5.49
N ALA A 208 -0.84 -3.45 -6.25
CA ALA A 208 -1.20 -4.67 -6.95
C ALA A 208 -0.23 -5.81 -6.67
N ALA A 209 -0.76 -7.02 -6.54
CA ALA A 209 0.05 -8.23 -6.61
C ALA A 209 0.45 -8.51 -8.06
N ILE A 210 1.71 -8.93 -8.26
CA ILE A 210 2.22 -9.32 -9.56
C ILE A 210 2.85 -10.71 -9.54
N GLY A 211 2.40 -11.56 -10.46
CA GLY A 211 2.98 -12.86 -10.78
C GLY A 211 3.44 -12.85 -12.24
N MET A 212 4.74 -12.70 -12.48
CA MET A 212 5.30 -12.60 -13.83
C MET A 212 6.04 -13.89 -14.18
N SER A 213 5.50 -14.66 -15.13
CA SER A 213 6.05 -15.93 -15.61
C SER A 213 5.43 -16.29 -16.96
N ASP A 214 6.19 -16.96 -17.84
CA ASP A 214 5.66 -17.55 -19.07
C ASP A 214 4.75 -18.76 -18.79
N ASP A 215 4.90 -19.38 -17.62
CA ASP A 215 3.96 -20.36 -17.08
C ASP A 215 2.86 -19.61 -16.30
N ARG A 216 1.66 -19.59 -16.86
CA ARG A 216 0.52 -18.87 -16.29
C ARG A 216 0.03 -19.46 -14.95
N GLU A 217 0.14 -20.78 -14.76
CA GLU A 217 -0.20 -21.41 -13.48
C GLU A 217 0.78 -20.96 -12.38
N GLN A 218 2.07 -20.91 -12.70
CA GLN A 218 3.08 -20.37 -11.79
C GLN A 218 2.83 -18.89 -11.49
N ALA A 219 2.49 -18.09 -12.50
CA ALA A 219 2.16 -16.67 -12.30
C ALA A 219 0.98 -16.47 -11.33
N ARG A 220 -0.08 -17.30 -11.45
CA ARG A 220 -1.23 -17.28 -10.53
C ARG A 220 -0.86 -17.79 -9.12
N ASP A 221 -0.04 -18.85 -9.00
CA ASP A 221 0.40 -19.32 -7.68
C ASP A 221 1.21 -18.25 -6.94
N ASP A 222 2.03 -17.49 -7.63
CA ASP A 222 2.85 -16.42 -7.05
C ASP A 222 2.01 -15.33 -6.35
N VAL A 223 0.79 -15.08 -6.78
CA VAL A 223 -0.13 -14.07 -6.21
C VAL A 223 -1.24 -14.66 -5.34
N SER A 224 -1.40 -15.98 -5.31
CA SER A 224 -2.56 -16.68 -4.74
C SER A 224 -2.89 -16.26 -3.28
N HIS A 225 -1.88 -16.10 -2.44
CA HIS A 225 -2.06 -15.70 -1.02
C HIS A 225 -2.60 -14.26 -0.88
N TRP A 226 -2.18 -13.36 -1.78
CA TRP A 226 -2.65 -11.97 -1.79
C TRP A 226 -4.09 -11.90 -2.32
N VAL A 227 -4.39 -12.64 -3.39
CA VAL A 227 -5.73 -12.70 -3.98
C VAL A 227 -6.75 -13.31 -3.01
N ALA A 228 -6.39 -14.36 -2.28
CA ALA A 228 -7.23 -14.94 -1.22
C ALA A 228 -7.54 -13.91 -0.10
N SER A 229 -6.55 -13.09 0.29
CA SER A 229 -6.75 -12.00 1.25
C SER A 229 -7.69 -10.92 0.73
N GLN A 230 -7.66 -10.61 -0.57
CA GLN A 230 -8.60 -9.67 -1.19
C GLN A 230 -10.01 -10.24 -1.23
N ALA A 231 -10.18 -11.50 -1.60
CA ALA A 231 -11.49 -12.17 -1.61
C ALA A 231 -12.12 -12.17 -0.20
N GLU A 232 -11.34 -12.46 0.85
CA GLU A 232 -11.79 -12.38 2.26
C GLU A 232 -12.21 -10.95 2.64
N THR A 233 -11.50 -9.96 2.13
CA THR A 233 -11.84 -8.56 2.34
C THR A 233 -13.17 -8.21 1.68
N PHE A 234 -13.39 -8.61 0.41
CA PHE A 234 -14.63 -8.36 -0.31
C PHE A 234 -15.82 -9.10 0.30
N ASN A 235 -15.61 -10.29 0.88
CA ASN A 235 -16.65 -11.01 1.61
C ASN A 235 -17.27 -10.20 2.76
N LYS A 236 -16.54 -9.25 3.31
CA LYS A 236 -17.03 -8.38 4.41
C LYS A 236 -17.74 -7.13 3.92
N TRP A 237 -17.76 -6.87 2.62
CA TRP A 237 -18.41 -5.68 2.08
C TRP A 237 -19.93 -5.86 2.08
N LYS A 238 -20.63 -4.91 2.69
CA LYS A 238 -22.09 -4.93 2.72
C LYS A 238 -22.74 -4.65 1.36
N ASN A 239 -22.09 -3.81 0.57
CA ASN A 239 -22.53 -3.41 -0.76
C ASN A 239 -21.40 -3.63 -1.74
N LEU A 240 -21.46 -4.72 -2.48
CA LEU A 240 -20.52 -5.04 -3.56
C LEU A 240 -20.95 -4.27 -4.82
N PRO A 241 -20.01 -3.62 -5.53
CA PRO A 241 -20.27 -3.13 -6.90
C PRO A 241 -20.69 -4.26 -7.85
N GLU A 242 -21.51 -3.96 -8.84
CA GLU A 242 -22.06 -4.96 -9.77
C GLU A 242 -20.97 -5.78 -10.48
N PHE A 243 -19.87 -5.14 -10.86
CA PHE A 243 -18.74 -5.80 -11.52
C PHE A 243 -17.99 -6.83 -10.63
N LEU A 244 -18.23 -6.85 -9.32
CA LEU A 244 -17.72 -7.87 -8.41
C LEU A 244 -18.71 -9.00 -8.14
N HIS A 245 -19.99 -8.88 -8.55
CA HIS A 245 -21.00 -9.92 -8.32
C HIS A 245 -20.65 -11.28 -8.95
N PRO A 246 -20.01 -11.37 -10.14
CA PRO A 246 -19.61 -12.64 -10.71
C PRO A 246 -18.68 -13.48 -9.81
N PHE A 247 -17.93 -12.83 -8.92
CA PHE A 247 -16.94 -13.46 -8.05
C PHE A 247 -17.45 -13.76 -6.63
N LYS A 248 -18.75 -13.62 -6.39
CA LYS A 248 -19.32 -13.78 -5.04
C LYS A 248 -19.02 -15.14 -4.43
N GLU A 249 -19.02 -16.21 -5.23
CA GLU A 249 -18.67 -17.55 -4.75
C GLU A 249 -17.22 -17.66 -4.28
N ASP A 250 -16.29 -16.92 -4.91
CA ASP A 250 -14.89 -16.84 -4.49
C ASP A 250 -14.79 -16.16 -3.11
N PHE A 251 -15.57 -15.11 -2.90
CA PHE A 251 -15.60 -14.37 -1.62
C PHE A 251 -16.17 -15.23 -0.49
N ASP A 252 -17.25 -15.95 -0.75
CA ASP A 252 -17.90 -16.84 0.23
C ASP A 252 -16.93 -17.98 0.63
N ARG A 253 -16.21 -18.59 -0.33
CA ARG A 253 -15.18 -19.61 -0.05
C ARG A 253 -14.02 -19.07 0.76
N ALA A 254 -13.50 -17.89 0.41
CA ALA A 254 -12.40 -17.26 1.12
C ALA A 254 -12.79 -16.89 2.57
N GLY A 255 -14.01 -16.40 2.79
CA GLY A 255 -14.50 -16.01 4.11
C GLY A 255 -14.62 -17.17 5.10
N GLY A 256 -14.80 -18.42 4.61
CA GLY A 256 -14.89 -19.63 5.43
C GLY A 256 -13.56 -20.30 5.76
N SER A 257 -12.49 -19.99 5.04
CA SER A 257 -11.21 -20.72 5.10
C SER A 257 -9.97 -19.87 5.39
N TYR A 258 -10.08 -18.55 5.47
CA TYR A 258 -8.93 -17.66 5.63
C TYR A 258 -8.42 -17.65 7.09
N ASP A 259 -7.17 -18.13 7.28
CA ASP A 259 -6.46 -18.03 8.57
C ASP A 259 -5.58 -16.78 8.62
N ARG A 260 -5.89 -15.87 9.56
CA ARG A 260 -5.15 -14.62 9.77
C ARG A 260 -3.75 -14.80 10.35
N HIS A 261 -3.49 -15.91 11.03
CA HIS A 261 -2.15 -16.23 11.54
C HIS A 261 -1.20 -16.63 10.40
N GLU A 262 -1.77 -17.13 9.29
CA GLU A 262 -1.05 -17.44 8.06
C GLU A 262 -1.04 -16.28 7.04
N HIS A 263 -1.47 -15.08 7.46
CA HIS A 263 -1.56 -13.91 6.59
C HIS A 263 -0.25 -13.62 5.86
N MET A 264 -0.29 -13.56 4.52
CA MET A 264 0.87 -13.37 3.63
C MET A 264 1.94 -14.47 3.72
N SER A 265 1.64 -15.61 4.34
CA SER A 265 2.55 -16.76 4.39
C SER A 265 2.60 -17.49 3.05
N SER A 266 3.80 -17.81 2.60
CA SER A 266 4.01 -18.66 1.41
C SER A 266 3.52 -20.10 1.58
N HIS A 267 3.25 -20.53 2.82
CA HIS A 267 2.78 -21.86 3.19
C HIS A 267 1.32 -21.89 3.61
N ALA A 268 0.58 -20.80 3.38
CA ALA A 268 -0.83 -20.71 3.74
C ALA A 268 -1.67 -21.82 3.08
N THR A 269 -2.53 -22.44 3.86
CA THR A 269 -3.37 -23.59 3.42
C THR A 269 -4.50 -23.18 2.49
N HIS A 270 -4.85 -21.89 2.44
CA HIS A 270 -5.96 -21.32 1.67
C HIS A 270 -5.62 -20.84 0.24
N LYS A 271 -4.47 -21.27 -0.33
CA LYS A 271 -3.95 -20.78 -1.63
C LYS A 271 -4.86 -21.02 -2.85
N LYS A 272 -5.65 -22.09 -2.87
CA LYS A 272 -6.52 -22.48 -4.00
C LYS A 272 -8.01 -22.24 -3.73
N VAL A 273 -8.33 -21.25 -2.92
CA VAL A 273 -9.70 -20.96 -2.49
C VAL A 273 -10.47 -20.15 -3.53
N VAL A 274 -9.76 -19.46 -4.42
CA VAL A 274 -10.34 -18.55 -5.42
C VAL A 274 -10.13 -19.09 -6.84
N SER A 275 -11.02 -18.67 -7.76
CA SER A 275 -10.95 -19.04 -9.17
C SER A 275 -9.78 -18.36 -9.89
N ASP A 276 -9.37 -18.95 -11.01
CA ASP A 276 -8.39 -18.35 -11.92
C ASP A 276 -8.90 -17.04 -12.51
N GLU A 277 -10.20 -16.95 -12.80
CA GLU A 277 -10.85 -15.77 -13.34
C GLU A 277 -10.79 -14.61 -12.37
N PHE A 278 -11.07 -14.83 -11.08
CA PHE A 278 -10.92 -13.80 -10.06
C PHE A 278 -9.45 -13.41 -9.89
N THR A 279 -8.53 -14.37 -9.93
CA THR A 279 -7.09 -14.09 -9.84
C THR A 279 -6.64 -13.18 -10.98
N ASP A 280 -7.02 -13.49 -12.22
CA ASP A 280 -6.70 -12.69 -13.41
C ASP A 280 -7.39 -11.32 -13.39
N TYR A 281 -8.53 -11.20 -12.70
CA TYR A 281 -9.24 -9.93 -12.54
C TYR A 281 -8.52 -8.98 -11.59
N VAL A 282 -8.07 -9.44 -10.42
CA VAL A 282 -7.56 -8.56 -9.36
C VAL A 282 -6.02 -8.45 -9.30
N ALA A 283 -5.27 -9.36 -9.91
CA ALA A 283 -3.82 -9.35 -9.91
C ALA A 283 -3.24 -9.14 -11.32
N ILE A 284 -2.00 -8.71 -11.39
CA ILE A 284 -1.24 -8.62 -12.63
C ILE A 284 -0.53 -9.96 -12.81
N VAL A 285 -1.01 -10.80 -13.74
CA VAL A 285 -0.48 -12.17 -13.96
C VAL A 285 -0.26 -12.45 -15.43
N GLY A 286 0.83 -13.17 -15.75
CA GLY A 286 1.19 -13.59 -17.10
C GLY A 286 2.66 -13.40 -17.42
N SER A 287 2.99 -13.42 -18.73
CA SER A 287 4.32 -13.12 -19.24
C SER A 287 4.70 -11.65 -18.96
N ALA A 288 5.96 -11.29 -19.18
CA ALA A 288 6.43 -9.92 -19.01
C ALA A 288 5.65 -8.94 -19.87
N ASP A 289 5.37 -9.30 -21.14
CA ASP A 289 4.61 -8.46 -22.08
C ASP A 289 3.15 -8.29 -21.64
N GLU A 290 2.49 -9.34 -21.15
CA GLU A 290 1.10 -9.27 -20.64
C GLU A 290 1.02 -8.39 -19.38
N CYS A 291 1.99 -8.53 -18.48
CA CYS A 291 2.08 -7.69 -17.27
C CYS A 291 2.32 -6.22 -17.64
N LEU A 292 3.23 -5.95 -18.56
CA LEU A 292 3.53 -4.59 -19.03
C LEU A 292 2.30 -3.96 -19.69
N ASP A 293 1.63 -4.67 -20.60
CA ASP A 293 0.41 -4.19 -21.26
C ASP A 293 -0.69 -3.84 -20.22
N ARG A 294 -0.88 -4.69 -19.22
CA ARG A 294 -1.82 -4.41 -18.12
C ARG A 294 -1.48 -3.13 -17.37
N ILE A 295 -0.20 -2.93 -17.02
CA ILE A 295 0.28 -1.74 -16.33
C ILE A 295 0.09 -0.48 -17.22
N GLN A 296 0.37 -0.57 -18.51
CA GLN A 296 0.17 0.54 -19.44
C GLN A 296 -1.30 0.91 -19.65
N ARG A 297 -2.22 -0.07 -19.63
CA ARG A 297 -3.67 0.21 -19.65
C ARG A 297 -4.11 0.94 -18.39
N LEU A 298 -3.63 0.52 -17.22
CA LEU A 298 -3.89 1.20 -15.94
C LEU A 298 -3.31 2.62 -15.91
N GLU A 299 -2.12 2.84 -16.48
CA GLU A 299 -1.51 4.17 -16.60
C GLU A 299 -2.38 5.13 -17.41
N LYS A 300 -2.99 4.65 -18.50
CA LYS A 300 -3.89 5.45 -19.36
C LYS A 300 -5.15 5.95 -18.65
N LEU A 301 -5.52 5.36 -17.51
CA LEU A 301 -6.59 5.87 -16.64
C LEU A 301 -6.20 7.12 -15.86
N GLY A 302 -4.91 7.47 -15.81
CA GLY A 302 -4.40 8.60 -15.04
C GLY A 302 -3.76 8.22 -13.71
N LEU A 303 -3.37 6.96 -13.51
CA LEU A 303 -2.58 6.56 -12.35
C LEU A 303 -1.17 7.17 -12.42
N HIS A 304 -0.71 7.69 -11.29
CA HIS A 304 0.64 8.24 -11.14
C HIS A 304 1.69 7.16 -10.84
N GLY A 305 1.25 6.04 -10.24
CA GLY A 305 2.16 4.96 -9.89
C GLY A 305 1.47 3.62 -9.61
N VAL A 306 2.27 2.57 -9.63
CA VAL A 306 1.90 1.22 -9.20
C VAL A 306 2.91 0.73 -8.16
N THR A 307 2.43 0.20 -7.04
CA THR A 307 3.27 -0.49 -6.06
C THR A 307 3.06 -1.99 -6.21
N LEU A 308 4.15 -2.69 -6.52
CA LEU A 308 4.11 -4.11 -6.81
C LEU A 308 4.39 -4.93 -5.55
N ALA A 309 3.45 -5.82 -5.22
CA ALA A 309 3.60 -6.85 -4.19
C ALA A 309 3.87 -8.19 -4.88
N PHE A 310 4.99 -8.85 -4.53
CA PHE A 310 5.39 -10.12 -5.15
C PHE A 310 6.06 -11.07 -4.15
N ARG A 311 6.00 -12.35 -4.46
CA ARG A 311 6.74 -13.39 -3.73
C ARG A 311 8.17 -13.48 -4.25
N ALA A 312 9.08 -13.89 -3.37
CA ALA A 312 10.48 -14.08 -3.71
C ALA A 312 10.72 -15.12 -4.82
N GLY A 313 9.84 -16.13 -4.93
CA GLY A 313 10.03 -17.22 -5.89
C GLY A 313 11.24 -18.10 -5.60
N SER A 314 11.56 -19.04 -6.48
CA SER A 314 12.70 -19.97 -6.34
C SER A 314 14.06 -19.28 -6.45
N GLY A 315 14.15 -18.17 -7.20
CA GLY A 315 15.38 -17.37 -7.38
C GLY A 315 15.61 -16.32 -6.29
N GLY A 316 14.71 -16.22 -5.31
CA GLY A 316 14.77 -15.20 -4.27
C GLY A 316 14.23 -13.84 -4.72
N ARG A 317 14.16 -12.90 -3.75
CA ARG A 317 13.58 -11.57 -3.98
C ARG A 317 14.39 -10.73 -4.98
N GLN A 318 15.72 -10.86 -4.94
CA GLN A 318 16.63 -10.14 -5.84
C GLN A 318 16.35 -10.48 -7.32
N ALA A 319 16.33 -11.77 -7.65
CA ALA A 319 16.06 -12.22 -9.03
C ALA A 319 14.66 -11.77 -9.52
N ARG A 320 13.67 -11.74 -8.62
CA ARG A 320 12.33 -11.23 -8.97
C ARG A 320 12.35 -9.73 -9.27
N MET A 321 13.08 -8.93 -8.48
CA MET A 321 13.23 -7.48 -8.73
C MET A 321 13.98 -7.21 -10.03
N GLU A 322 15.01 -7.99 -10.35
CA GLU A 322 15.73 -7.91 -11.63
C GLU A 322 14.81 -8.23 -12.82
N ALA A 323 14.00 -9.28 -12.70
CA ALA A 323 13.00 -9.60 -13.73
C ALA A 323 11.95 -8.48 -13.91
N LEU A 324 11.49 -7.86 -12.82
CA LEU A 324 10.59 -6.70 -12.88
C LEU A 324 11.26 -5.47 -13.48
N HIS A 325 12.55 -5.25 -13.19
CA HIS A 325 13.33 -4.19 -13.83
C HIS A 325 13.37 -4.38 -15.36
N GLU A 326 13.78 -5.58 -15.82
CA GLU A 326 13.89 -5.87 -17.25
C GLU A 326 12.53 -5.86 -17.96
N GLY A 327 11.50 -6.49 -17.39
CA GLY A 327 10.21 -6.65 -18.04
C GLY A 327 9.28 -5.44 -17.92
N ILE A 328 9.40 -4.63 -16.87
CA ILE A 328 8.45 -3.55 -16.55
C ILE A 328 9.12 -2.19 -16.43
N ILE A 329 10.07 -2.01 -15.47
CA ILE A 329 10.52 -0.68 -15.08
C ILE A 329 11.21 0.06 -16.23
N ARG A 330 12.05 -0.64 -16.99
CA ARG A 330 12.74 -0.07 -18.17
C ARG A 330 11.78 0.44 -19.25
N HIS A 331 10.57 -0.11 -19.32
CA HIS A 331 9.59 0.20 -20.37
C HIS A 331 8.61 1.30 -19.96
N VAL A 332 8.23 1.37 -18.66
CA VAL A 332 7.30 2.41 -18.18
C VAL A 332 7.99 3.76 -17.91
N LYS A 333 9.32 3.82 -17.85
CA LYS A 333 10.11 5.05 -17.60
C LYS A 333 10.71 5.69 -18.86
N GLN A 334 10.44 5.14 -20.03
CA GLN A 334 10.96 5.68 -21.31
C GLN A 334 10.03 6.69 -22.00
N VAL A 335 9.16 7.40 -21.22
CA VAL A 335 8.33 8.49 -21.75
C VAL A 335 8.89 9.83 -21.26
#